data_948dd1586c4abecc3987758dc1912dbe
#
_entry.id   948dd1586c4abecc3987758dc1912dbe
#
_cell.length_a   1.000
_cell.length_b   1.000
_cell.length_c   1.000
_cell.angle_alpha   90.00
_cell.angle_beta   90.00
_cell.angle_gamma   90.00
#
_symmetry.space_group_name_H-M   'P 1'
#
loop_
_entity.id
_entity.type
_entity.pdbx_description
1 polymer ?
#
loop_
_entity_poly.entity_id
_entity_poly.type
_entity_poly.pdbx_seq_one_letter_code
_entity_poly.pdbx_strand_id
1 'polypeptide(L)'
;IPLPKYDEAQEDYISPLLANVFPITVIPRSNDNLDWTGIILEEMSYRGYTELLPALYDTVLSGKCVRDDDSVEMLDIIFSNTSYDIGMIFDFGGVRTEIRNIFQTLNGNFSSTFASIDSKVDANIDELIKAVDENR
;
A
#
# COMPACT_ATOMS: atom_id res chain seq x y z
N ILE A 1 -1.68 -10.64 -13.07
CA ILE A 1 -2.28 -9.58 -13.88
C ILE A 1 -2.32 -8.34 -12.99
N PRO A 2 -1.77 -7.17 -13.45
CA PRO A 2 -1.86 -5.92 -12.73
C PRO A 2 -3.32 -5.46 -12.56
N LEU A 3 -3.58 -4.62 -11.56
CA LEU A 3 -4.90 -4.02 -11.41
C LEU A 3 -5.21 -3.14 -12.63
N PRO A 4 -6.46 -3.16 -13.13
CA PRO A 4 -6.83 -2.31 -14.26
C PRO A 4 -6.70 -0.83 -13.90
N LYS A 5 -6.37 -0.01 -14.89
CA LYS A 5 -6.41 1.45 -14.74
C LYS A 5 -7.84 1.91 -14.53
N TYR A 6 -8.02 2.97 -13.75
CA TYR A 6 -9.32 3.57 -13.48
C TYR A 6 -9.92 4.20 -14.74
N ASP A 7 -9.11 4.94 -15.49
CA ASP A 7 -9.47 5.57 -16.76
C ASP A 7 -8.23 5.75 -17.67
N GLU A 8 -8.44 6.32 -18.85
CA GLU A 8 -7.38 6.56 -19.84
C GLU A 8 -6.41 7.69 -19.44
N ALA A 9 -6.78 8.54 -18.48
CA ALA A 9 -5.92 9.62 -17.99
C ALA A 9 -4.88 9.11 -16.97
N GLN A 10 -5.08 7.94 -16.42
CA GLN A 10 -4.13 7.30 -15.53
C GLN A 10 -2.92 6.80 -16.34
N GLU A 11 -1.76 7.45 -16.20
CA GLU A 11 -0.55 7.12 -16.95
C GLU A 11 0.05 5.77 -16.53
N ASP A 12 0.14 5.51 -15.22
CA ASP A 12 0.77 4.31 -14.68
C ASP A 12 -0.24 3.36 -14.03
N TYR A 13 0.12 2.08 -13.97
CA TYR A 13 -0.60 1.12 -13.14
C TYR A 13 -0.34 1.43 -11.66
N ILE A 14 -1.27 1.06 -10.78
CA ILE A 14 -1.15 1.21 -9.34
C ILE A 14 -1.23 -0.17 -8.70
N SER A 15 -0.22 -0.52 -7.92
CA SER A 15 -0.16 -1.80 -7.18
C SER A 15 -0.10 -1.50 -5.67
N PRO A 16 -1.26 -1.23 -5.04
CA PRO A 16 -1.29 -0.88 -3.62
C PRO A 16 -0.95 -2.10 -2.77
N LEU A 17 -0.05 -1.90 -1.80
CA LEU A 17 0.27 -2.93 -0.83
C LEU A 17 -0.80 -2.99 0.27
N LEU A 18 -1.13 -4.21 0.70
CA LEU A 18 -2.12 -4.43 1.76
C LEU A 18 -1.54 -4.03 3.13
N ALA A 19 -2.19 -3.09 3.81
CA ALA A 19 -1.74 -2.53 5.08
C ALA A 19 -1.50 -3.56 6.20
N ASN A 20 -2.22 -4.66 6.21
CA ASN A 20 -2.14 -5.69 7.24
C ASN A 20 -0.96 -6.66 7.08
N VAL A 21 -0.10 -6.47 6.09
CA VAL A 21 1.10 -7.30 5.82
C VAL A 21 2.40 -6.51 6.01
N PHE A 22 2.34 -5.26 6.47
CA PHE A 22 3.54 -4.43 6.65
C PHE A 22 4.22 -4.68 7.98
N PRO A 23 5.49 -5.08 7.99
CA PRO A 23 6.32 -4.87 9.15
C PRO A 23 6.53 -3.36 9.33
N ILE A 24 6.13 -2.82 10.48
CA ILE A 24 6.40 -1.43 10.85
C ILE A 24 7.66 -1.41 11.70
N THR A 25 8.65 -0.63 11.29
CA THR A 25 9.83 -0.36 12.10
C THR A 25 9.52 0.84 12.99
N VAL A 26 9.62 0.65 14.30
CA VAL A 26 9.44 1.72 15.29
C VAL A 26 10.71 1.96 16.07
N ILE A 27 11.03 3.22 16.31
CA ILE A 27 12.16 3.63 17.13
C ILE A 27 11.61 4.02 18.51
N PRO A 28 11.96 3.31 19.59
CA PRO A 28 11.48 3.63 20.92
C PRO A 28 12.01 4.99 21.38
N ARG A 29 11.21 5.72 22.14
CA ARG A 29 11.57 7.06 22.68
C ARG A 29 12.78 7.04 23.62
N SER A 30 13.10 5.86 24.16
CA SER A 30 14.26 5.62 25.01
C SER A 30 15.56 5.39 24.21
N ASN A 31 15.54 5.54 22.89
CA ASN A 31 16.75 5.41 22.10
C ASN A 31 17.58 6.70 22.20
N ASP A 32 18.74 6.61 22.84
CA ASP A 32 19.67 7.73 23.04
C ASP A 32 20.61 7.96 21.83
N ASN A 33 20.50 7.15 20.77
CA ASN A 33 21.43 7.18 19.64
C ASN A 33 20.72 7.15 18.29
N LEU A 34 19.93 8.20 18.03
CA LEU A 34 19.09 8.31 16.84
C LEU A 34 19.91 8.35 15.54
N ASP A 35 21.09 8.99 15.57
CA ASP A 35 21.96 9.09 14.38
C ASP A 35 22.43 7.71 13.92
N TRP A 36 22.93 6.88 14.85
CA TRP A 36 23.34 5.51 14.54
C TRP A 36 22.15 4.65 14.09
N THR A 37 21.01 4.83 14.72
CA THR A 37 19.80 4.11 14.33
C THR A 37 19.38 4.47 12.90
N GLY A 38 19.44 5.76 12.55
CA GLY A 38 19.19 6.24 11.20
C GLY A 38 20.13 5.61 10.16
N ILE A 39 21.43 5.63 10.42
CA ILE A 39 22.45 5.02 9.54
C ILE A 39 22.19 3.52 9.33
N ILE A 40 21.89 2.79 10.40
CA ILE A 40 21.62 1.34 10.31
C ILE A 40 20.36 1.08 9.48
N LEU A 41 19.29 1.82 9.72
CA LEU A 41 18.03 1.65 8.98
C LEU A 41 18.20 2.01 7.49
N GLU A 42 18.96 3.06 7.19
CA GLU A 42 19.28 3.44 5.82
C GLU A 42 20.09 2.35 5.11
N GLU A 43 21.15 1.83 5.74
CA GLU A 43 21.96 0.74 5.19
C GLU A 43 21.15 -0.54 4.99
N MET A 44 20.30 -0.91 5.95
CA MET A 44 19.39 -2.05 5.81
C MET A 44 18.42 -1.87 4.63
N SER A 45 17.87 -0.67 4.46
CA SER A 45 16.97 -0.35 3.35
C SER A 45 17.69 -0.39 2.02
N TYR A 46 18.90 0.19 1.96
CA TYR A 46 19.74 0.18 0.77
C TYR A 46 20.10 -1.25 0.33
N ARG A 47 20.54 -2.11 1.25
CA ARG A 47 20.83 -3.52 0.95
C ARG A 47 19.58 -4.32 0.61
N GLY A 48 18.46 -4.02 1.27
CA GLY A 48 17.17 -4.60 0.92
C GLY A 48 16.80 -4.32 -0.52
N TYR A 49 16.98 -3.09 -0.96
CA TYR A 49 16.68 -2.68 -2.32
C TYR A 49 17.68 -3.20 -3.36
N THR A 50 18.98 -3.17 -3.06
CA THR A 50 20.04 -3.49 -4.05
C THR A 50 20.41 -4.96 -4.11
N GLU A 51 20.23 -5.71 -3.03
CA GLU A 51 20.65 -7.11 -2.93
C GLU A 51 19.46 -8.06 -2.76
N LEU A 52 18.58 -7.79 -1.78
CA LEU A 52 17.52 -8.72 -1.42
C LEU A 52 16.37 -8.72 -2.45
N LEU A 53 15.92 -7.55 -2.87
CA LEU A 53 14.82 -7.43 -3.81
C LEU A 53 15.15 -8.02 -5.19
N PRO A 54 16.30 -7.76 -5.82
CA PRO A 54 16.70 -8.41 -7.05
C PRO A 54 16.83 -9.93 -6.90
N ALA A 55 17.44 -10.41 -5.82
CA ALA A 55 17.56 -11.85 -5.58
C ALA A 55 16.20 -12.54 -5.41
N LEU A 56 15.25 -11.91 -4.73
CA LEU A 56 13.88 -12.42 -4.61
C LEU A 56 13.18 -12.41 -5.97
N TYR A 57 13.29 -11.32 -6.70
CA TYR A 57 12.64 -11.16 -7.98
C TYR A 57 13.20 -12.16 -9.01
N ASP A 58 14.51 -12.14 -9.25
CA ASP A 58 15.14 -12.95 -10.29
C ASP A 58 15.14 -14.45 -9.96
N THR A 59 15.39 -14.81 -8.71
CA THR A 59 15.56 -16.22 -8.33
C THR A 59 14.25 -16.91 -7.99
N VAL A 60 13.34 -16.22 -7.31
CA VAL A 60 12.10 -16.84 -6.80
C VAL A 60 10.94 -16.57 -7.73
N LEU A 61 10.66 -15.32 -8.02
CA LEU A 61 9.47 -14.95 -8.78
C LEU A 61 9.62 -15.32 -10.24
N SER A 62 10.59 -14.76 -10.96
CA SER A 62 10.76 -15.00 -12.37
C SER A 62 11.33 -16.40 -12.68
N GLY A 63 12.19 -16.95 -11.80
CA GLY A 63 12.82 -18.24 -12.03
C GLY A 63 11.96 -19.46 -11.66
N LYS A 64 11.07 -19.36 -10.66
CA LYS A 64 10.32 -20.52 -10.14
C LYS A 64 8.80 -20.39 -10.20
N CYS A 65 8.27 -19.19 -10.19
CA CYS A 65 6.84 -18.96 -10.07
C CYS A 65 6.17 -18.58 -11.38
N VAL A 66 6.94 -18.15 -12.36
CA VAL A 66 6.43 -17.70 -13.66
C VAL A 66 6.55 -18.80 -14.70
N ARG A 67 5.56 -18.93 -15.59
CA ARG A 67 5.49 -19.99 -16.60
C ARG A 67 5.89 -19.55 -18.00
N ASP A 68 5.83 -18.25 -18.27
CA ASP A 68 6.02 -17.64 -19.58
C ASP A 68 6.54 -16.19 -19.47
N ASP A 69 7.03 -15.67 -20.58
CA ASP A 69 7.60 -14.33 -20.67
C ASP A 69 6.54 -13.23 -20.43
N ASP A 70 5.30 -13.44 -20.85
CA ASP A 70 4.19 -12.50 -20.62
C ASP A 70 3.92 -12.32 -19.13
N SER A 71 4.06 -13.40 -18.36
CA SER A 71 3.90 -13.33 -16.89
C SER A 71 5.05 -12.60 -16.22
N VAL A 72 6.27 -12.65 -16.77
CA VAL A 72 7.41 -11.84 -16.29
C VAL A 72 7.13 -10.36 -16.51
N GLU A 73 6.69 -9.99 -17.72
CA GLU A 73 6.32 -8.61 -18.04
C GLU A 73 5.21 -8.07 -17.12
N MET A 74 4.21 -8.89 -16.81
CA MET A 74 3.15 -8.50 -15.85
C MET A 74 3.68 -8.29 -14.43
N LEU A 75 4.65 -9.09 -13.99
CA LEU A 75 5.32 -8.90 -12.70
C LEU A 75 6.12 -7.60 -12.68
N ASP A 76 6.85 -7.28 -13.74
CA ASP A 76 7.58 -6.01 -13.87
C ASP A 76 6.65 -4.81 -13.70
N ILE A 77 5.50 -4.82 -14.36
CA ILE A 77 4.48 -3.78 -14.24
C ILE A 77 3.99 -3.66 -12.79
N ILE A 78 3.72 -4.78 -12.11
CA ILE A 78 3.23 -4.79 -10.73
C ILE A 78 4.27 -4.23 -9.77
N PHE A 79 5.51 -4.72 -9.85
CA PHE A 79 6.57 -4.34 -8.91
C PHE A 79 7.06 -2.91 -9.11
N SER A 80 7.16 -2.44 -10.37
CA SER A 80 7.57 -1.08 -10.68
C SER A 80 6.58 -0.02 -10.20
N ASN A 81 5.32 -0.40 -10.02
CA ASN A 81 4.22 0.48 -9.65
C ASN A 81 3.70 0.22 -8.22
N THR A 82 4.50 -0.43 -7.39
CA THR A 82 4.14 -0.68 -5.99
C THR A 82 4.03 0.61 -5.21
N SER A 83 2.90 0.83 -4.55
CA SER A 83 2.62 2.03 -3.77
C SER A 83 2.03 1.71 -2.39
N TYR A 84 2.26 2.64 -1.45
CA TYR A 84 1.64 2.60 -0.13
C TYR A 84 0.46 3.56 -0.13
N ASP A 85 -0.73 3.02 0.03
CA ASP A 85 -1.96 3.80 0.07
C ASP A 85 -2.37 4.04 1.53
N ILE A 86 -2.39 5.31 1.93
CA ILE A 86 -2.82 5.75 3.26
C ILE A 86 -4.29 5.36 3.50
N GLY A 87 -5.13 5.40 2.48
CA GLY A 87 -6.53 4.97 2.56
C GLY A 87 -6.67 3.49 2.91
N MET A 88 -5.76 2.65 2.41
CA MET A 88 -5.71 1.23 2.76
C MET A 88 -5.25 0.98 4.21
N ILE A 89 -4.44 1.88 4.78
CA ILE A 89 -3.95 1.78 6.16
C ILE A 89 -5.04 2.19 7.14
N PHE A 90 -5.65 3.35 6.92
CA PHE A 90 -6.59 3.96 7.88
C PHE A 90 -8.06 3.62 7.61
N ASP A 91 -8.40 3.04 6.44
CA ASP A 91 -9.78 2.68 6.03
C ASP A 91 -10.76 3.85 6.28
N PHE A 92 -10.41 5.05 5.78
CA PHE A 92 -11.19 6.27 5.98
C PHE A 92 -12.67 6.06 5.67
N GLY A 93 -13.53 6.43 6.62
CA GLY A 93 -14.96 6.22 6.52
C GLY A 93 -15.42 4.76 6.52
N GLY A 94 -14.52 3.78 6.64
CA GLY A 94 -14.83 2.36 6.56
C GLY A 94 -15.11 1.88 5.13
N VAL A 95 -14.58 2.56 4.11
CA VAL A 95 -14.83 2.27 2.68
C VAL A 95 -14.61 0.80 2.33
N ARG A 96 -13.48 0.23 2.80
CA ARG A 96 -13.15 -1.18 2.53
C ARG A 96 -14.17 -2.15 3.15
N THR A 97 -14.63 -1.83 4.34
CA THR A 97 -15.66 -2.62 5.04
C THR A 97 -16.98 -2.55 4.31
N GLU A 98 -17.39 -1.37 3.87
CA GLU A 98 -18.64 -1.19 3.12
C GLU A 98 -18.61 -1.85 1.74
N ILE A 99 -17.51 -1.77 1.02
CA ILE A 99 -17.32 -2.52 -0.24
C ILE A 99 -17.50 -4.02 0.00
N ARG A 100 -16.87 -4.56 1.04
CA ARG A 100 -17.02 -5.98 1.40
C ARG A 100 -18.49 -6.33 1.71
N ASN A 101 -19.18 -5.50 2.46
CA ASN A 101 -20.59 -5.68 2.81
C ASN A 101 -21.49 -5.71 1.58
N ILE A 102 -21.27 -4.79 0.62
CA ILE A 102 -22.00 -4.75 -0.64
C ILE A 102 -21.87 -6.08 -1.39
N PHE A 103 -20.65 -6.61 -1.51
CA PHE A 103 -20.42 -7.89 -2.19
C PHE A 103 -20.99 -9.09 -1.43
N GLN A 104 -20.89 -9.11 -0.10
CA GLN A 104 -21.41 -10.21 0.72
C GLN A 104 -22.94 -10.25 0.75
N THR A 105 -23.57 -9.09 0.74
CA THR A 105 -25.05 -8.98 0.80
C THR A 105 -25.70 -8.90 -0.58
N LEU A 106 -24.88 -8.84 -1.66
CA LEU A 106 -25.36 -8.62 -3.03
C LEU A 106 -26.25 -7.37 -3.16
N ASN A 107 -25.97 -6.37 -2.33
CA ASN A 107 -26.73 -5.13 -2.31
C ASN A 107 -26.30 -4.23 -3.48
N GLY A 108 -27.17 -4.02 -4.45
CA GLY A 108 -26.91 -3.18 -5.63
C GLY A 108 -26.87 -1.66 -5.38
N ASN A 109 -27.02 -1.20 -4.13
CA ASN A 109 -27.08 0.23 -3.78
C ASN A 109 -25.69 0.88 -3.58
N PHE A 110 -24.75 0.59 -4.45
CA PHE A 110 -23.37 1.08 -4.38
C PHE A 110 -23.29 2.61 -4.22
N SER A 111 -23.95 3.35 -5.11
CA SER A 111 -23.91 4.84 -5.12
C SER A 111 -24.46 5.45 -3.83
N SER A 112 -25.57 4.92 -3.29
CA SER A 112 -26.15 5.45 -2.06
C SER A 112 -25.30 5.12 -0.83
N THR A 113 -24.67 3.96 -0.82
CA THR A 113 -23.72 3.59 0.25
C THR A 113 -22.52 4.51 0.25
N PHE A 114 -21.91 4.74 -0.92
CA PHE A 114 -20.79 5.67 -1.05
C PHE A 114 -21.15 7.10 -0.64
N ALA A 115 -22.29 7.62 -1.09
CA ALA A 115 -22.76 8.95 -0.67
C ALA A 115 -22.94 9.08 0.86
N SER A 116 -23.28 7.99 1.54
CA SER A 116 -23.45 7.98 3.00
C SER A 116 -22.13 8.01 3.79
N ILE A 117 -21.03 7.58 3.18
CA ILE A 117 -19.72 7.53 3.85
C ILE A 117 -18.81 8.69 3.48
N ASP A 118 -19.14 9.45 2.44
CA ASP A 118 -18.34 10.57 1.94
C ASP A 118 -17.95 11.56 3.05
N SER A 119 -18.94 12.06 3.79
CA SER A 119 -18.71 12.95 4.93
C SER A 119 -17.87 12.34 6.07
N LYS A 120 -17.88 11.02 6.21
CA LYS A 120 -17.05 10.33 7.20
C LYS A 120 -15.61 10.22 6.74
N VAL A 121 -15.39 10.02 5.44
CA VAL A 121 -14.05 10.01 4.86
C VAL A 121 -13.37 11.35 5.11
N ASP A 122 -14.03 12.45 4.76
CA ASP A 122 -13.51 13.80 4.97
C ASP A 122 -13.19 14.06 6.45
N ALA A 123 -14.12 13.73 7.35
CA ALA A 123 -13.91 13.91 8.77
C ALA A 123 -12.71 13.10 9.32
N ASN A 124 -12.51 11.87 8.87
CA ASN A 124 -11.37 11.06 9.31
C ASN A 124 -10.04 11.57 8.73
N ILE A 125 -10.04 12.10 7.51
CA ILE A 125 -8.86 12.73 6.92
C ILE A 125 -8.48 13.98 7.73
N ASP A 126 -9.43 14.85 8.04
CA ASP A 126 -9.20 16.05 8.83
C ASP A 126 -8.69 15.72 10.25
N GLU A 127 -9.24 14.68 10.88
CA GLU A 127 -8.76 14.19 12.18
C GLU A 127 -7.32 13.70 12.11
N LEU A 128 -6.96 12.95 11.06
CA LEU A 128 -5.57 12.51 10.87
C LEU A 128 -4.61 13.68 10.67
N ILE A 129 -4.97 14.64 9.82
CA ILE A 129 -4.16 15.84 9.57
C ILE A 129 -3.92 16.57 10.89
N LYS A 130 -4.98 16.79 11.67
CA LYS A 130 -4.88 17.44 12.97
C LYS A 130 -3.99 16.67 13.95
N ALA A 131 -4.13 15.34 14.02
CA ALA A 131 -3.29 14.50 14.88
C ALA A 131 -1.81 14.55 14.49
N VAL A 132 -1.50 14.63 13.19
CA VAL A 132 -0.11 14.78 12.70
C VAL A 132 0.44 16.15 13.09
N ASP A 133 -0.33 17.23 12.93
CA ASP A 133 0.10 18.58 13.24
C ASP A 133 0.31 18.78 14.76
N GLU A 134 -0.51 18.17 15.61
CA GLU A 134 -0.37 18.23 17.07
C GLU A 134 0.84 17.45 17.61
N ASN A 135 1.37 16.48 16.85
CA ASN A 135 2.50 15.64 17.24
C ASN A 135 3.83 16.02 16.54
N ARG A 136 3.83 17.09 15.78
CA ARG A 136 4.99 17.62 15.06
C ARG A 136 5.82 18.56 15.95
#